data_01e7b36677bb664d2123bbaf1544d887
#
_entry.id   01e7b36677bb664d2123bbaf1544d887
#
_cell.length_a   1.000
_cell.length_b   1.000
_cell.length_c   1.000
_cell.angle_alpha   90.00
_cell.angle_beta   90.00
_cell.angle_gamma   90.00
#
_symmetry.space_group_name_H-M   'P 1'
#
loop_
_entity.id
_entity.type
_entity.pdbx_description
1 polymer ?
#
loop_
_entity_poly.entity_id
_entity_poly.type
_entity_poly.pdbx_seq_one_letter_code
_entity_poly.pdbx_strand_id
1 'polypeptide(L)'
;MLAKRTISSLVIIVVGIAFVIAGGWVFALGITLVIALAASEYSRMFAQGGYYPSFPVLIAGSSLTTLFAANPESELLLLAFSLSVLTAIAYHVFQFSKHQDTGGMDLAATLSGLVFIGFLGSYLARLRFLPLGHFWIILAVAPAGISDI
;
A
#
# COMPACT_ATOMS: atom_id res chain seq x y z
N MET A 1 15.55 -15.16 21.11
CA MET A 1 15.12 -14.29 19.98
C MET A 1 13.94 -14.86 19.22
N LEU A 2 13.84 -16.17 18.99
CA LEU A 2 12.72 -16.84 18.27
C LEU A 2 11.35 -16.59 18.92
N ALA A 3 11.22 -16.75 20.24
CA ALA A 3 9.92 -16.57 20.93
C ALA A 3 9.29 -15.18 20.72
N LYS A 4 10.07 -14.10 20.68
CA LYS A 4 9.52 -12.75 20.40
C LYS A 4 8.99 -12.62 18.97
N ARG A 5 9.68 -13.23 17.99
CA ARG A 5 9.22 -13.24 16.59
C ARG A 5 7.93 -14.04 16.44
N THR A 6 7.85 -15.22 17.05
CA THR A 6 6.63 -16.06 17.01
C THR A 6 5.43 -15.36 17.64
N ILE A 7 5.62 -14.68 18.77
CA ILE A 7 4.54 -13.92 19.43
C ILE A 7 4.06 -12.77 18.55
N SER A 8 4.99 -11.99 17.94
CA SER A 8 4.63 -10.91 17.04
C SER A 8 3.84 -11.39 15.83
N SER A 9 4.29 -12.49 15.20
CA SER A 9 3.59 -13.08 14.06
C SER A 9 2.20 -13.57 14.44
N LEU A 10 2.06 -14.21 15.61
CA LEU A 10 0.75 -14.68 16.10
C LEU A 10 -0.22 -13.51 16.33
N VAL A 11 0.25 -12.41 16.94
CA VAL A 11 -0.56 -11.21 17.15
C VAL A 11 -1.03 -10.61 15.81
N ILE A 12 -0.12 -10.49 14.84
CA ILE A 12 -0.45 -9.97 13.51
C ILE A 12 -1.50 -10.85 12.81
N ILE A 13 -1.36 -12.18 12.90
CA ILE A 13 -2.32 -13.12 12.31
C ILE A 13 -3.69 -12.97 12.97
N VAL A 14 -3.75 -12.95 14.32
CA VAL A 14 -5.02 -12.81 15.05
C VAL A 14 -5.70 -11.49 14.72
N VAL A 15 -4.97 -10.38 14.70
CA VAL A 15 -5.49 -9.06 14.34
C VAL A 15 -5.95 -9.05 12.87
N GLY A 16 -5.18 -9.64 11.96
CA GLY A 16 -5.54 -9.76 10.55
C GLY A 16 -6.85 -10.53 10.36
N ILE A 17 -6.99 -11.68 11.02
CA ILE A 17 -8.22 -12.49 10.98
C ILE A 17 -9.41 -11.70 11.55
N ALA A 18 -9.22 -10.98 12.66
CA ALA A 18 -10.27 -10.14 13.24
C ALA A 18 -10.76 -9.07 12.24
N PHE A 19 -9.86 -8.39 11.52
CA PHE A 19 -10.22 -7.43 10.48
C PHE A 19 -10.95 -8.09 9.29
N VAL A 20 -10.53 -9.28 8.87
CA VAL A 20 -11.20 -10.04 7.80
C VAL A 20 -12.62 -10.43 8.20
N ILE A 21 -12.82 -10.87 9.45
CA ILE A 21 -14.15 -11.24 9.99
C ILE A 21 -15.04 -10.00 10.14
N ALA A 22 -14.53 -8.91 10.71
CA ALA A 22 -15.26 -7.66 10.86
C ALA A 22 -15.77 -7.12 9.52
N GLY A 23 -14.94 -7.23 8.47
CA GLY A 23 -15.31 -6.92 7.09
C GLY A 23 -15.65 -5.46 6.85
N GLY A 24 -16.31 -5.20 5.70
CA GLY A 24 -16.81 -3.88 5.35
C GLY A 24 -15.75 -2.77 5.47
N TRP A 25 -16.16 -1.61 5.94
CA TRP A 25 -15.31 -0.44 6.10
C TRP A 25 -14.23 -0.61 7.18
N VAL A 26 -14.46 -1.46 8.19
CA VAL A 26 -13.45 -1.75 9.23
C VAL A 26 -12.23 -2.43 8.59
N PHE A 27 -12.46 -3.40 7.71
CA PHE A 27 -11.38 -4.02 6.93
C PHE A 27 -10.69 -3.01 6.01
N ALA A 28 -11.47 -2.17 5.29
CA ALA A 28 -10.92 -1.18 4.39
C ALA A 28 -9.99 -0.18 5.10
N LEU A 29 -10.40 0.30 6.28
CA LEU A 29 -9.55 1.18 7.11
C LEU A 29 -8.31 0.47 7.63
N GLY A 30 -8.45 -0.78 8.08
CA GLY A 30 -7.32 -1.60 8.54
C GLY A 30 -6.28 -1.82 7.43
N ILE A 31 -6.73 -2.22 6.23
CA ILE A 31 -5.81 -2.43 5.11
C ILE A 31 -5.20 -1.11 4.62
N THR A 32 -5.95 0.01 4.67
CA THR A 32 -5.40 1.33 4.34
C THR A 32 -4.28 1.72 5.29
N LEU A 33 -4.41 1.42 6.58
CA LEU A 33 -3.34 1.66 7.55
C LEU A 33 -2.10 0.81 7.24
N VAL A 34 -2.29 -0.47 6.91
CA VAL A 34 -1.17 -1.36 6.52
C VAL A 34 -0.47 -0.83 5.26
N ILE A 35 -1.23 -0.41 4.25
CA ILE A 35 -0.70 0.18 3.03
C ILE A 35 0.09 1.48 3.31
N ALA A 36 -0.42 2.35 4.19
CA ALA A 36 0.27 3.57 4.58
C ALA A 36 1.60 3.27 5.30
N LEU A 37 1.62 2.27 6.19
CA LEU A 37 2.83 1.81 6.87
C LEU A 37 3.83 1.23 5.86
N ALA A 38 3.39 0.36 4.95
CA ALA A 38 4.23 -0.21 3.90
C ALA A 38 4.82 0.89 2.99
N ALA A 39 4.02 1.89 2.59
CA ALA A 39 4.49 3.04 1.83
C ALA A 39 5.54 3.85 2.59
N SER A 40 5.38 4.00 3.91
CA SER A 40 6.35 4.70 4.75
C SER A 40 7.68 3.95 4.86
N GLU A 41 7.64 2.63 5.05
CA GLU A 41 8.82 1.78 5.11
C GLU A 41 9.55 1.73 3.77
N TYR A 42 8.80 1.62 2.68
CA TYR A 42 9.33 1.68 1.32
C TYR A 42 10.10 2.98 1.08
N SER A 43 9.49 4.12 1.42
CA SER A 43 10.16 5.43 1.28
C SER A 43 11.45 5.52 2.09
N ARG A 44 11.45 5.01 3.35
CA ARG A 44 12.65 4.97 4.21
C ARG A 44 13.74 4.08 3.64
N MET A 45 13.37 2.95 3.07
CA MET A 45 14.33 2.02 2.45
C MET A 45 15.06 2.69 1.27
N PHE A 46 14.33 3.39 0.40
CA PHE A 46 14.95 4.13 -0.70
C PHE A 46 15.80 5.31 -0.22
N ALA A 47 15.37 6.00 0.85
CA ALA A 47 16.14 7.09 1.44
C ALA A 47 17.50 6.63 1.98
N GLN A 48 17.58 5.40 2.55
CA GLN A 48 18.86 4.81 2.95
C GLN A 48 19.77 4.50 1.76
N GLY A 49 19.22 4.27 0.58
CA GLY A 49 19.95 4.11 -0.67
C GLY A 49 20.35 5.43 -1.36
N GLY A 50 20.05 6.57 -0.75
CA GLY A 50 20.37 7.90 -1.32
C GLY A 50 19.34 8.41 -2.34
N TYR A 51 18.17 7.80 -2.42
CA TYR A 51 17.06 8.23 -3.27
C TYR A 51 15.96 8.91 -2.43
N TYR A 52 15.24 9.84 -3.01
CA TYR A 52 14.26 10.68 -2.31
C TYR A 52 12.86 10.55 -2.94
N PRO A 53 12.20 9.38 -2.82
CA PRO A 53 10.81 9.26 -3.27
C PRO A 53 9.92 10.20 -2.47
N SER A 54 8.86 10.70 -3.11
CA SER A 54 7.94 11.63 -2.45
C SER A 54 7.12 10.92 -1.36
N PHE A 55 7.59 10.99 -0.12
CA PHE A 55 6.92 10.43 1.04
C PHE A 55 5.45 10.84 1.18
N PRO A 56 5.08 12.15 1.09
CA PRO A 56 3.68 12.55 1.22
C PRO A 56 2.80 12.03 0.08
N VAL A 57 3.31 11.99 -1.15
CA VAL A 57 2.55 11.49 -2.30
C VAL A 57 2.35 9.97 -2.19
N LEU A 58 3.38 9.24 -1.77
CA LEU A 58 3.28 7.79 -1.55
C LEU A 58 2.20 7.44 -0.52
N ILE A 59 2.26 8.05 0.67
CA ILE A 59 1.29 7.73 1.73
C ILE A 59 -0.11 8.19 1.33
N ALA A 60 -0.29 9.44 0.94
CA ALA A 60 -1.61 9.96 0.62
C ALA A 60 -2.21 9.27 -0.62
N GLY A 61 -1.41 9.12 -1.68
CA GLY A 61 -1.85 8.49 -2.93
C GLY A 61 -2.23 7.02 -2.73
N SER A 62 -1.39 6.24 -2.06
CA SER A 62 -1.67 4.82 -1.78
C SER A 62 -2.89 4.66 -0.86
N SER A 63 -3.01 5.49 0.18
CA SER A 63 -4.14 5.44 1.12
C SER A 63 -5.45 5.81 0.44
N LEU A 64 -5.49 6.88 -0.35
CA LEU A 64 -6.69 7.30 -1.09
C LEU A 64 -7.11 6.24 -2.12
N THR A 65 -6.15 5.70 -2.89
CA THR A 65 -6.42 4.63 -3.85
C THR A 65 -7.05 3.41 -3.14
N THR A 66 -6.53 3.03 -1.97
CA THR A 66 -7.04 1.90 -1.19
C THR A 66 -8.44 2.17 -0.63
N LEU A 67 -8.72 3.37 -0.12
CA LEU A 67 -10.05 3.74 0.38
C LEU A 67 -11.10 3.74 -0.73
N PHE A 68 -10.76 4.26 -1.92
CA PHE A 68 -11.69 4.24 -3.05
C PHE A 68 -11.86 2.85 -3.65
N ALA A 69 -10.90 1.94 -3.50
CA ALA A 69 -11.03 0.54 -3.88
C ALA A 69 -12.10 -0.21 -3.06
N ALA A 70 -12.42 0.27 -1.86
CA ALA A 70 -13.49 -0.29 -1.02
C ALA A 70 -14.90 -0.13 -1.62
N ASN A 71 -15.06 0.69 -2.66
CA ASN A 71 -16.30 0.75 -3.42
C ASN A 71 -16.09 0.14 -4.82
N PRO A 72 -16.43 -1.15 -5.04
CA PRO A 72 -16.16 -1.85 -6.31
C PRO A 72 -16.92 -1.27 -7.51
N GLU A 73 -18.06 -0.61 -7.28
CA GLU A 73 -18.91 -0.06 -8.33
C GLU A 73 -18.42 1.32 -8.82
N SER A 74 -17.50 1.95 -8.07
CA SER A 74 -17.01 3.27 -8.43
C SER A 74 -15.70 3.20 -9.22
N GLU A 75 -15.58 4.08 -10.20
CA GLU A 75 -14.33 4.29 -10.96
C GLU A 75 -13.32 5.18 -10.19
N LEU A 76 -13.67 5.58 -8.96
CA LEU A 76 -12.86 6.49 -8.15
C LEU A 76 -11.48 5.93 -7.83
N LEU A 77 -11.32 4.60 -7.81
CA LEU A 77 -10.01 3.97 -7.66
C LEU A 77 -9.04 4.42 -8.75
N LEU A 78 -9.45 4.30 -10.02
CA LEU A 78 -8.61 4.69 -11.16
C LEU A 78 -8.34 6.20 -11.18
N LEU A 79 -9.35 7.00 -10.83
CA LEU A 79 -9.21 8.44 -10.71
C LEU A 79 -8.21 8.81 -9.61
N ALA A 80 -8.32 8.22 -8.41
CA ALA A 80 -7.40 8.47 -7.30
C ALA A 80 -5.97 8.05 -7.65
N PHE A 81 -5.80 6.89 -8.29
CA PHE A 81 -4.50 6.43 -8.75
C PHE A 81 -3.91 7.37 -9.79
N SER A 82 -4.69 7.76 -10.82
CA SER A 82 -4.23 8.68 -11.87
C SER A 82 -3.83 10.05 -11.32
N LEU A 83 -4.63 10.61 -10.39
CA LEU A 83 -4.30 11.85 -9.71
C LEU A 83 -3.02 11.73 -8.88
N SER A 84 -2.80 10.58 -8.22
CA SER A 84 -1.58 10.32 -7.44
C SER A 84 -0.35 10.28 -8.34
N VAL A 85 -0.46 9.66 -9.52
CA VAL A 85 0.62 9.62 -10.54
C VAL A 85 0.92 11.02 -11.06
N LEU A 86 -0.10 11.80 -11.44
CA LEU A 86 0.07 13.18 -11.90
C LEU A 86 0.71 14.05 -10.81
N THR A 87 0.28 13.89 -9.56
CA THR A 87 0.84 14.62 -8.41
C THR A 87 2.31 14.22 -8.19
N ALA A 88 2.67 12.95 -8.35
CA ALA A 88 4.04 12.49 -8.25
C ALA A 88 4.93 13.14 -9.32
N ILE A 89 4.48 13.16 -10.56
CA ILE A 89 5.21 13.80 -11.67
C ILE A 89 5.38 15.30 -11.39
N ALA A 90 4.29 16.00 -11.05
CA ALA A 90 4.35 17.43 -10.74
C ALA A 90 5.30 17.71 -9.57
N TYR A 91 5.21 16.94 -8.49
CA TYR A 91 6.09 17.08 -7.34
C TYR A 91 7.57 16.96 -7.72
N HIS A 92 7.94 15.93 -8.47
CA HIS A 92 9.34 15.72 -8.86
C HIS A 92 9.84 16.74 -9.88
N VAL A 93 8.98 17.25 -10.76
CA VAL A 93 9.34 18.39 -11.65
C VAL A 93 9.68 19.64 -10.83
N PHE A 94 8.87 19.98 -9.82
CA PHE A 94 9.15 21.12 -8.95
C PHE A 94 10.39 20.94 -8.06
N GLN A 95 10.70 19.70 -7.67
CA GLN A 95 11.86 19.38 -6.83
C GLN A 95 13.14 19.11 -7.64
N PHE A 96 13.06 19.07 -8.97
CA PHE A 96 14.18 18.69 -9.85
C PHE A 96 15.45 19.53 -9.59
N SER A 97 15.30 20.84 -9.32
CA SER A 97 16.44 21.72 -9.04
C SER A 97 17.22 21.37 -7.77
N LYS A 98 16.59 20.64 -6.83
CA LYS A 98 17.21 20.22 -5.56
C LYS A 98 17.90 18.86 -5.64
N HIS A 99 17.47 17.99 -6.54
CA HIS A 99 17.92 16.59 -6.69
C HIS A 99 18.22 16.28 -8.16
N GLN A 100 19.07 17.08 -8.79
CA GLN A 100 19.37 16.96 -10.23
C GLN A 100 19.95 15.59 -10.60
N ASP A 101 20.82 15.04 -9.74
CA ASP A 101 21.52 13.78 -10.02
C ASP A 101 20.64 12.54 -9.85
N THR A 102 19.61 12.61 -8.98
CA THR A 102 18.75 11.47 -8.63
C THR A 102 17.29 11.64 -9.09
N GLY A 103 16.90 12.80 -9.59
CA GLY A 103 15.49 13.17 -9.85
C GLY A 103 14.70 12.16 -10.67
N GLY A 104 15.32 11.55 -11.70
CA GLY A 104 14.67 10.49 -12.48
C GLY A 104 14.44 9.20 -11.69
N MET A 105 15.40 8.81 -10.85
CA MET A 105 15.28 7.62 -9.98
C MET A 105 14.33 7.88 -8.83
N ASP A 106 14.28 9.09 -8.28
CA ASP A 106 13.35 9.49 -7.23
C ASP A 106 11.90 9.43 -7.72
N LEU A 107 11.65 9.91 -8.95
CA LEU A 107 10.36 9.76 -9.61
C LEU A 107 10.02 8.29 -9.86
N ALA A 108 10.96 7.50 -10.42
CA ALA A 108 10.75 6.08 -10.67
C ALA A 108 10.44 5.32 -9.39
N ALA A 109 11.14 5.60 -8.29
CA ALA A 109 10.87 5.03 -6.97
C ALA A 109 9.47 5.42 -6.45
N THR A 110 9.05 6.67 -6.63
CA THR A 110 7.71 7.11 -6.24
C THR A 110 6.63 6.40 -7.06
N LEU A 111 6.78 6.34 -8.38
CA LEU A 111 5.82 5.68 -9.27
C LEU A 111 5.73 4.18 -9.00
N SER A 112 6.86 3.50 -8.81
CA SER A 112 6.86 2.06 -8.48
C SER A 112 6.19 1.79 -7.13
N GLY A 113 6.41 2.62 -6.11
CA GLY A 113 5.71 2.53 -4.83
C GLY A 113 4.20 2.73 -4.96
N LEU A 114 3.76 3.72 -5.75
CA LEU A 114 2.33 3.93 -6.04
C LEU A 114 1.71 2.73 -6.76
N VAL A 115 2.42 2.11 -7.72
CA VAL A 115 1.93 0.92 -8.43
C VAL A 115 1.90 -0.30 -7.53
N PHE A 116 3.03 -0.68 -6.90
CA PHE A 116 3.13 -1.94 -6.18
C PHE A 116 2.40 -1.89 -4.83
N ILE A 117 2.54 -0.81 -4.07
CA ILE A 117 1.95 -0.70 -2.74
C ILE A 117 0.54 -0.11 -2.84
N GLY A 118 0.38 1.02 -3.53
CA GLY A 118 -0.89 1.71 -3.66
C GLY A 118 -1.88 0.94 -4.52
N PHE A 119 -1.62 0.82 -5.80
CA PHE A 119 -2.57 0.27 -6.77
C PHE A 119 -2.80 -1.23 -6.59
N LEU A 120 -1.73 -2.05 -6.64
CA LEU A 120 -1.88 -3.50 -6.47
C LEU A 120 -2.34 -3.86 -5.05
N GLY A 121 -1.80 -3.19 -4.02
CA GLY A 121 -2.22 -3.40 -2.64
C GLY A 121 -3.69 -3.04 -2.39
N SER A 122 -4.24 -2.05 -3.09
CA SER A 122 -5.64 -1.63 -2.96
C SER A 122 -6.65 -2.72 -3.36
N TYR A 123 -6.25 -3.66 -4.21
CA TYR A 123 -7.10 -4.79 -4.58
C TYR A 123 -7.43 -5.70 -3.40
N LEU A 124 -6.62 -5.74 -2.35
CA LEU A 124 -6.98 -6.46 -1.11
C LEU A 124 -8.25 -5.85 -0.49
N ALA A 125 -8.38 -4.52 -0.50
CA ALA A 125 -9.61 -3.88 -0.05
C ALA A 125 -10.78 -4.24 -0.98
N ARG A 126 -10.59 -4.17 -2.29
CA ARG A 126 -11.62 -4.48 -3.29
C ARG A 126 -12.12 -5.93 -3.21
N LEU A 127 -11.21 -6.89 -3.05
CA LEU A 127 -11.55 -8.31 -2.91
C LEU A 127 -12.53 -8.57 -1.76
N ARG A 128 -12.43 -7.80 -0.66
CA ARG A 128 -13.31 -7.99 0.51
C ARG A 128 -14.78 -7.67 0.22
N PHE A 129 -15.05 -6.78 -0.72
CA PHE A 129 -16.40 -6.37 -1.09
C PHE A 129 -17.02 -7.23 -2.20
N LEU A 130 -16.28 -8.19 -2.75
CA LEU A 130 -16.81 -9.19 -3.69
C LEU A 130 -17.63 -10.27 -2.96
N PRO A 131 -18.52 -10.98 -3.67
CA PRO A 131 -19.16 -12.19 -3.14
C PRO A 131 -18.09 -13.18 -2.63
N LEU A 132 -18.28 -13.69 -1.42
CA LEU A 132 -17.28 -14.52 -0.72
C LEU A 132 -15.92 -13.84 -0.49
N GLY A 133 -15.90 -12.53 -0.33
CA GLY A 133 -14.66 -11.72 -0.24
C GLY A 133 -13.69 -12.18 0.85
N HIS A 134 -14.18 -12.72 1.98
CA HIS A 134 -13.33 -13.30 3.02
C HIS A 134 -12.52 -14.50 2.51
N PHE A 135 -13.10 -15.34 1.66
CA PHE A 135 -12.42 -16.48 1.05
C PHE A 135 -11.31 -16.03 0.09
N TRP A 136 -11.61 -15.03 -0.76
CA TRP A 136 -10.63 -14.48 -1.71
C TRP A 136 -9.43 -13.84 -1.02
N ILE A 137 -9.64 -13.16 0.11
CA ILE A 137 -8.54 -12.59 0.89
C ILE A 137 -7.66 -13.67 1.46
N ILE A 138 -8.25 -14.73 2.06
CA ILE A 138 -7.49 -15.85 2.60
C ILE A 138 -6.66 -16.49 1.48
N LEU A 139 -7.27 -16.71 0.31
CA LEU A 139 -6.59 -17.30 -0.84
C LEU A 139 -5.42 -16.40 -1.35
N ALA A 140 -5.58 -15.08 -1.30
CA ALA A 140 -4.55 -14.15 -1.74
C ALA A 140 -3.36 -14.05 -0.75
N VAL A 141 -3.64 -14.13 0.55
CA VAL A 141 -2.62 -13.92 1.61
C VAL A 141 -1.97 -15.22 2.07
N ALA A 142 -2.69 -16.35 2.05
CA ALA A 142 -2.17 -17.62 2.55
C ALA A 142 -0.87 -18.09 1.86
N PRO A 143 -0.71 -17.98 0.50
CA PRO A 143 0.54 -18.39 -0.14
C PRO A 143 1.75 -17.59 0.33
N ALA A 144 1.57 -16.27 0.58
CA ALA A 144 2.66 -15.42 1.08
C ALA A 144 3.09 -15.85 2.50
N GLY A 145 2.12 -16.18 3.37
CA GLY A 145 2.42 -16.68 4.71
C GLY A 145 3.08 -18.06 4.73
N ILE A 146 2.77 -18.92 3.76
CA ILE A 146 3.37 -20.27 3.66
C ILE A 146 4.80 -20.20 3.10
N SER A 147 5.08 -19.27 2.21
CA SER A 147 6.42 -19.14 1.60
C SER A 147 7.47 -18.56 2.54
N ASP A 148 7.05 -17.96 3.66
CA ASP A 148 7.94 -17.37 4.67
C ASP A 148 8.36 -18.35 5.80
N ILE A 149 7.91 -19.60 5.73
CA ILE A 149 8.26 -20.69 6.66
C ILE A 149 9.39 -21.54 6.08
#